data_6e5cb211284b9f9a6298e3f9ea14d90e
#
_entry.id   6e5cb211284b9f9a6298e3f9ea14d90e
#
_cell.length_a   1.000
_cell.length_b   1.000
_cell.length_c   1.000
_cell.angle_alpha   90.00
_cell.angle_beta   90.00
_cell.angle_gamma   90.00
#
_symmetry.space_group_name_H-M   'P 1'
#
loop_
_entity.id
_entity.type
_entity.pdbx_description
1 polymer ?
#
loop_
_entity_poly.entity_id
_entity_poly.type
_entity_poly.pdbx_seq_one_letter_code
_entity_poly.pdbx_strand_id
1 'polypeptide(L)'
;SSVDLATEIMLSSCNQQERVIKDEPEPTVYLMNFGESGIDLKLVFYIEDAEEGTYRLKSDINKEIWREFQAKGIEIPFPQRVIHVENVKDFK
;
A
#
# COMPACT_ATOMS: atom_id res chain seq x y z
N SER A 1 -6.63 15.31 -6.08
CA SER A 1 -6.01 15.67 -4.82
C SER A 1 -4.84 14.75 -4.50
N SER A 2 -4.06 15.14 -3.52
CA SER A 2 -2.90 14.34 -3.12
C SER A 2 -3.32 12.97 -2.62
N VAL A 3 -4.46 12.88 -1.97
CA VAL A 3 -4.93 11.58 -1.46
C VAL A 3 -5.28 10.66 -2.62
N ASP A 4 -5.93 11.19 -3.63
CA ASP A 4 -6.26 10.36 -4.79
C ASP A 4 -5.01 9.87 -5.51
N LEU A 5 -4.06 10.78 -5.69
CA LEU A 5 -2.83 10.40 -6.36
C LEU A 5 -2.04 9.41 -5.51
N ALA A 6 -2.00 9.62 -4.21
CA ALA A 6 -1.32 8.70 -3.32
C ALA A 6 -1.95 7.32 -3.39
N THR A 7 -3.26 7.26 -3.43
CA THR A 7 -3.97 6.00 -3.53
C THR A 7 -3.61 5.27 -4.82
N GLU A 8 -3.58 5.99 -5.93
CA GLU A 8 -3.22 5.39 -7.21
C GLU A 8 -1.81 4.84 -7.18
N ILE A 9 -0.89 5.59 -6.58
CA ILE A 9 0.49 5.15 -6.50
C ILE A 9 0.60 3.89 -5.65
N MET A 10 -0.10 3.85 -4.53
CA MET A 10 -0.05 2.69 -3.66
C MET A 10 -0.60 1.45 -4.36
N LEU A 11 -1.69 1.60 -5.07
CA LEU A 11 -2.26 0.47 -5.81
C LEU A 11 -1.35 0.03 -6.94
N SER A 12 -0.81 0.99 -7.68
CA SER A 12 0.09 0.67 -8.78
C SER A 12 1.33 -0.05 -8.30
N SER A 13 1.91 0.43 -7.21
CA SER A 13 3.12 -0.19 -6.65
C SER A 13 2.85 -1.61 -6.20
N CYS A 14 1.69 -1.81 -5.61
CA CYS A 14 1.28 -3.13 -5.16
C CYS A 14 1.09 -4.06 -6.35
N ASN A 15 0.44 -3.58 -7.39
CA ASN A 15 0.11 -4.41 -8.54
C ASN A 15 1.31 -4.77 -9.40
N GLN A 16 2.45 -4.13 -9.18
CA GLN A 16 3.67 -4.52 -9.88
C GLN A 16 4.25 -5.82 -9.37
N GLN A 17 3.83 -6.26 -8.20
CA GLN A 17 4.39 -7.46 -7.59
C GLN A 17 3.63 -8.68 -8.07
N GLU A 18 4.37 -9.66 -8.58
CA GLU A 18 3.74 -10.87 -9.09
C GLU A 18 3.04 -11.68 -8.01
N ARG A 19 3.58 -11.60 -6.79
CA ARG A 19 3.03 -12.39 -5.70
C ARG A 19 1.68 -11.89 -5.21
N VAL A 20 1.34 -10.65 -5.54
CA VAL A 20 0.10 -10.05 -5.09
C VAL A 20 -1.05 -10.54 -5.95
N ILE A 21 -2.12 -10.97 -5.29
CA ILE A 21 -3.33 -11.38 -6.00
C ILE A 21 -4.02 -10.14 -6.50
N LYS A 22 -4.31 -10.11 -7.82
CA LYS A 22 -4.85 -8.92 -8.47
C LYS A 22 -6.35 -8.86 -8.46
N ASP A 23 -6.98 -10.02 -8.37
CA ASP A 23 -8.42 -10.15 -8.43
C ASP A 23 -8.89 -11.08 -7.36
N GLU A 24 -10.03 -10.78 -6.80
CA GLU A 24 -10.76 -11.66 -5.92
C GLU A 24 -9.90 -12.26 -4.82
N PRO A 25 -9.41 -11.47 -3.94
CA PRO A 25 -9.72 -10.04 -3.77
C PRO A 25 -8.65 -9.17 -4.37
N GLU A 26 -9.08 -8.02 -4.88
CA GLU A 26 -8.14 -7.05 -5.43
C GLU A 26 -7.53 -6.22 -4.31
N PRO A 27 -6.35 -5.64 -4.56
CA PRO A 27 -5.78 -4.73 -3.58
C PRO A 27 -6.67 -3.51 -3.39
N THR A 28 -6.69 -2.98 -2.19
CA THR A 28 -7.54 -1.84 -1.84
C THR A 28 -6.80 -0.90 -0.92
N VAL A 29 -7.05 0.39 -1.07
CA VAL A 29 -6.52 1.40 -0.16
C VAL A 29 -7.69 2.04 0.56
N TYR A 30 -7.59 2.10 1.89
CA TYR A 30 -8.61 2.72 2.74
C TYR A 30 -8.05 3.98 3.34
N LEU A 31 -8.88 5.00 3.41
CA LEU A 31 -8.57 6.21 4.15
C LEU A 31 -9.07 6.00 5.57
N MET A 32 -8.16 5.77 6.48
CA MET A 32 -8.53 5.39 7.84
C MET A 32 -8.71 6.60 8.74
N ASN A 33 -7.95 7.65 8.50
CA ASN A 33 -7.98 8.83 9.32
C ASN A 33 -7.63 10.03 8.52
N PHE A 34 -8.16 11.18 8.96
CA PHE A 34 -7.98 12.36 8.15
C PHE A 34 -8.35 13.55 9.01
N GLY A 35 -7.51 14.58 9.00
CA GLY A 35 -7.75 15.73 9.81
C GLY A 35 -6.44 16.39 10.20
N GLU A 36 -6.49 17.10 11.32
CA GLU A 36 -5.33 17.89 11.74
C GLU A 36 -4.13 17.05 12.05
N SER A 37 -4.33 15.87 12.55
CA SER A 37 -3.20 15.03 12.92
C SER A 37 -2.60 14.30 11.73
N GLY A 38 -3.12 14.52 10.53
CA GLY A 38 -2.55 13.93 9.35
C GLY A 38 -3.48 12.97 8.67
N ILE A 39 -2.95 12.26 7.71
CA ILE A 39 -3.71 11.34 6.89
C ILE A 39 -3.14 9.95 7.09
N ASP A 40 -4.04 8.99 7.22
CA ASP A 40 -3.65 7.60 7.48
C ASP A 40 -4.29 6.75 6.40
N LEU A 41 -3.47 6.18 5.55
CA LEU A 41 -3.93 5.33 4.46
C LEU A 41 -3.50 3.90 4.73
N LYS A 42 -4.38 2.97 4.42
CA LYS A 42 -4.10 1.56 4.64
C LYS A 42 -4.21 0.80 3.33
N LEU A 43 -3.13 0.17 2.95
CA LEU A 43 -3.10 -0.68 1.76
C LEU A 43 -3.31 -2.13 2.20
N VAL A 44 -4.32 -2.76 1.65
CA VAL A 44 -4.63 -4.15 1.95
C VAL A 44 -4.50 -4.96 0.67
N PHE A 45 -3.75 -6.03 0.74
CA PHE A 45 -3.65 -6.94 -0.39
C PHE A 45 -3.48 -8.37 0.12
N TYR A 46 -3.58 -9.31 -0.78
CA TYR A 46 -3.55 -10.73 -0.41
C TYR A 46 -2.53 -11.47 -1.26
N ILE A 47 -1.93 -12.46 -0.66
CA ILE A 47 -0.99 -13.34 -1.37
C ILE A 47 -1.32 -14.78 -0.99
N GLU A 48 -0.89 -15.71 -1.82
CA GLU A 48 -1.16 -17.13 -1.58
C GLU A 48 0.02 -17.84 -0.94
N ASP A 49 1.17 -17.21 -0.95
CA ASP A 49 2.40 -17.87 -0.55
C ASP A 49 3.06 -17.18 0.63
N ALA A 50 2.25 -16.80 1.62
CA ALA A 50 2.78 -16.08 2.78
C ALA A 50 3.87 -16.85 3.50
N GLU A 51 3.87 -18.17 3.38
CA GLU A 51 4.90 -18.98 4.02
C GLU A 51 6.27 -18.76 3.41
N GLU A 52 6.33 -18.17 2.21
CA GLU A 52 7.60 -17.83 1.59
C GLU A 52 8.18 -16.54 2.13
N GLY A 53 7.49 -15.92 3.08
CA GLY A 53 7.97 -14.70 3.69
C GLY A 53 7.29 -13.47 3.10
N THR A 54 7.15 -12.45 3.93
CA THR A 54 6.45 -11.25 3.51
C THR A 54 7.28 -9.99 3.67
N TYR A 55 8.37 -10.04 4.40
CA TYR A 55 9.13 -8.82 4.69
C TYR A 55 9.69 -8.18 3.42
N ARG A 56 10.28 -8.99 2.55
CA ARG A 56 10.85 -8.44 1.34
C ARG A 56 9.76 -7.87 0.44
N LEU A 57 8.65 -8.59 0.33
CA LEU A 57 7.54 -8.12 -0.48
C LEU A 57 7.03 -6.78 0.01
N LYS A 58 6.78 -6.68 1.31
CA LYS A 58 6.29 -5.44 1.88
C LYS A 58 7.30 -4.32 1.73
N SER A 59 8.57 -4.64 1.92
CA SER A 59 9.62 -3.65 1.77
C SER A 59 9.69 -3.12 0.33
N ASP A 60 9.60 -4.03 -0.63
CA ASP A 60 9.67 -3.62 -2.02
C ASP A 60 8.51 -2.73 -2.39
N ILE A 61 7.32 -3.07 -1.93
CA ILE A 61 6.14 -2.25 -2.20
C ILE A 61 6.31 -0.88 -1.55
N ASN A 62 6.74 -0.84 -0.30
CA ASN A 62 6.92 0.42 0.40
C ASN A 62 7.97 1.30 -0.25
N LYS A 63 9.06 0.70 -0.69
CA LYS A 63 10.12 1.46 -1.35
C LYS A 63 9.64 2.06 -2.66
N GLU A 64 8.85 1.31 -3.40
CA GLU A 64 8.33 1.83 -4.65
C GLU A 64 7.35 2.97 -4.40
N ILE A 65 6.50 2.82 -3.39
CA ILE A 65 5.56 3.88 -3.03
C ILE A 65 6.33 5.13 -2.66
N TRP A 66 7.37 4.97 -1.85
CA TRP A 66 8.16 6.11 -1.40
C TRP A 66 8.81 6.82 -2.57
N ARG A 67 9.40 6.06 -3.49
CA ARG A 67 10.03 6.63 -4.67
C ARG A 67 9.04 7.42 -5.51
N GLU A 68 7.86 6.87 -5.71
CA GLU A 68 6.85 7.54 -6.51
C GLU A 68 6.32 8.79 -5.82
N PHE A 69 6.16 8.72 -4.51
CA PHE A 69 5.75 9.91 -3.76
C PHE A 69 6.77 11.03 -3.95
N GLN A 70 8.06 10.69 -3.84
CA GLN A 70 9.10 11.67 -4.01
C GLN A 70 9.10 12.24 -5.44
N ALA A 71 8.96 11.36 -6.41
CA ALA A 71 9.00 11.79 -7.81
C ALA A 71 7.85 12.71 -8.15
N LYS A 72 6.71 12.52 -7.52
CA LYS A 72 5.52 13.31 -7.83
C LYS A 72 5.26 14.43 -6.85
N GLY A 73 6.19 14.62 -5.91
CA GLY A 73 6.06 15.74 -4.97
C GLY A 73 4.92 15.61 -3.99
N ILE A 74 4.56 14.38 -3.66
CA ILE A 74 3.50 14.18 -2.68
C ILE A 74 4.09 14.30 -1.30
N GLU A 75 3.48 15.14 -0.49
CA GLU A 75 3.90 15.34 0.89
C GLU A 75 2.75 14.96 1.79
N ILE A 76 3.06 14.14 2.79
CA ILE A 76 2.07 13.75 3.77
C ILE A 76 2.56 14.23 5.12
N PRO A 77 1.76 15.04 5.81
CA PRO A 77 2.22 15.64 7.06
C PRO A 77 2.60 14.63 8.12
N PHE A 78 3.55 15.00 8.94
CA PHE A 78 3.90 14.18 10.09
C PHE A 78 2.97 14.48 11.25
N PRO A 79 2.79 13.52 12.15
CA PRO A 79 3.25 12.13 12.01
C PRO A 79 2.40 11.42 11.00
N GLN A 80 2.97 10.45 10.36
CA GLN A 80 2.20 9.76 9.36
C GLN A 80 2.41 8.27 9.47
N ARG A 81 1.38 7.57 9.16
CA ARG A 81 1.37 6.13 9.04
C ARG A 81 0.58 5.85 7.83
N VAL A 82 1.20 6.01 6.71
CA VAL A 82 0.42 5.96 5.50
C VAL A 82 0.23 4.59 4.98
N ILE A 83 1.01 3.64 5.43
CA ILE A 83 0.93 2.32 4.85
C ILE A 83 0.80 1.28 5.90
N HIS A 84 -0.30 0.60 5.86
CA HIS A 84 -0.50 -0.63 6.60
C HIS A 84 -0.76 -1.68 5.56
N VAL A 85 -0.07 -2.78 5.66
CA VAL A 85 -0.17 -3.83 4.67
C VAL A 85 -0.65 -5.08 5.34
N GLU A 86 -1.69 -5.65 4.78
CA GLU A 86 -2.21 -6.92 5.28
C GLU A 86 -2.19 -7.93 4.16
N ASN A 87 -1.97 -9.17 4.53
CA ASN A 87 -1.98 -10.24 3.56
C ASN A 87 -2.69 -11.43 4.16
N VAL A 88 -3.28 -12.21 3.30
CA VAL A 88 -3.96 -13.42 3.71
C VAL A 88 -3.20 -14.57 3.13
N LYS A 89 -2.81 -15.47 4.01
CA LYS A 89 -2.05 -16.61 3.61
C LYS A 89 -2.90 -17.59 2.84
N ASP A 90 -4.13 -17.71 3.28
CA ASP A 90 -4.94 -18.80 2.83
C ASP A 90 -6.36 -18.33 2.73
N PHE A 91 -6.82 -18.15 1.53
CA PHE A 91 -8.20 -17.79 1.39
C PHE A 91 -8.77 -18.55 0.23
N LYS A 92 -10.06 -18.66 0.25
CA LYS A 92 -10.72 -19.42 -0.78
C LYS A 92 -11.94 -18.71 -1.26
#